data_94df36fc7f0de9221c7b021f9dc12f2a
#
_entry.id   94df36fc7f0de9221c7b021f9dc12f2a
#
_cell.length_a   1.000
_cell.length_b   1.000
_cell.length_c   1.000
_cell.angle_alpha   90.00
_cell.angle_beta   90.00
_cell.angle_gamma   90.00
#
_symmetry.space_group_name_H-M   'P 1'
#
loop_
_entity.id
_entity.type
_entity.pdbx_description
1 polymer ?
#
loop_
_entity_poly.entity_id
_entity_poly.type
_entity_poly.pdbx_seq_one_letter_code
_entity_poly.pdbx_strand_id
1 'polypeptide(L)'
;MVSYKSISFSEIEKYAELYQAVFAEPPWNETFETKKVCNYFSTCCKNEMFGGIVASDGDVVCGIITYFLKPIAAGILLFIDELLVNKDYRKKGIGNRLISIVEEKYTDADIVSIIILTDKDTDAYKLYKAKNYDGDESFVALYKNIQ
;
A
#
# COMPACT_ATOMS: atom_id res chain seq x y z
N MET A 1 16.04 9.85 11.14
CA MET A 1 14.85 9.32 11.84
C MET A 1 13.67 9.29 10.87
N VAL A 2 13.00 8.18 10.79
CA VAL A 2 11.85 8.00 9.90
C VAL A 2 10.61 8.63 10.52
N SER A 3 9.94 9.50 9.76
CA SER A 3 8.65 10.09 10.12
C SER A 3 7.55 9.50 9.25
N TYR A 4 6.30 9.58 9.75
CA TYR A 4 5.12 9.02 9.09
C TYR A 4 4.05 10.10 8.97
N LYS A 5 3.52 10.28 7.77
CA LYS A 5 2.47 11.29 7.50
C LYS A 5 1.49 10.78 6.45
N SER A 6 0.32 11.41 6.39
CA SER A 6 -0.66 11.10 5.35
C SER A 6 -0.10 11.40 3.96
N ILE A 7 -0.50 10.60 2.97
CA ILE A 7 -0.16 10.83 1.57
C ILE A 7 -0.66 12.20 1.11
N SER A 8 0.12 12.87 0.27
CA SER A 8 -0.15 14.22 -0.22
C SER A 8 0.00 14.31 -1.72
N PHE A 9 -0.95 14.95 -2.40
CA PHE A 9 -0.88 15.23 -3.83
C PHE A 9 0.40 15.97 -4.24
N SER A 10 0.93 16.83 -3.37
CA SER A 10 2.11 17.65 -3.66
C SER A 10 3.42 16.87 -3.80
N GLU A 11 3.48 15.61 -3.37
CA GLU A 11 4.71 14.81 -3.37
C GLU A 11 4.65 13.60 -4.32
N ILE A 12 3.72 13.60 -5.26
CA ILE A 12 3.47 12.48 -6.19
C ILE A 12 4.74 12.02 -6.91
N GLU A 13 5.62 12.93 -7.30
CA GLU A 13 6.86 12.57 -7.99
C GLU A 13 7.76 11.67 -7.14
N LYS A 14 7.85 11.93 -5.85
CA LYS A 14 8.62 11.10 -4.91
C LYS A 14 7.99 9.71 -4.76
N TYR A 15 6.67 9.62 -4.78
CA TYR A 15 5.96 8.34 -4.73
C TYR A 15 6.19 7.53 -6.00
N ALA A 16 6.21 8.20 -7.15
CA ALA A 16 6.49 7.56 -8.43
C ALA A 16 7.91 6.97 -8.45
N GLU A 17 8.90 7.69 -7.92
CA GLU A 17 10.27 7.20 -7.82
C GLU A 17 10.35 5.92 -6.98
N LEU A 18 9.69 5.90 -5.82
CA LEU A 18 9.65 4.72 -4.97
C LEU A 18 8.96 3.54 -5.67
N TYR A 19 7.82 3.79 -6.30
CA TYR A 19 7.06 2.77 -7.03
C TYR A 19 7.92 2.14 -8.13
N GLN A 20 8.56 2.96 -8.95
CA GLN A 20 9.44 2.50 -10.03
C GLN A 20 10.60 1.67 -9.48
N ALA A 21 11.24 2.12 -8.40
CA ALA A 21 12.36 1.41 -7.78
C ALA A 21 11.95 0.03 -7.25
N VAL A 22 10.80 -0.07 -6.60
CA VAL A 22 10.32 -1.33 -6.03
C VAL A 22 9.95 -2.32 -7.14
N PHE A 23 9.20 -1.89 -8.15
CA PHE A 23 8.73 -2.79 -9.20
C PHE A 23 9.82 -3.13 -10.23
N ALA A 24 10.93 -2.41 -10.26
CA ALA A 24 12.10 -2.80 -11.05
C ALA A 24 12.83 -4.02 -10.48
N GLU A 25 12.59 -4.37 -9.23
CA GLU A 25 13.22 -5.51 -8.55
C GLU A 25 12.50 -6.83 -8.85
N PRO A 26 13.22 -8.00 -8.69
CA PRO A 26 12.55 -9.30 -8.69
C PRO A 26 11.48 -9.39 -7.58
N PRO A 27 10.39 -10.13 -7.76
CA PRO A 27 10.06 -10.95 -8.94
C PRO A 27 9.39 -10.18 -10.09
N TRP A 28 9.10 -8.89 -9.90
CA TRP A 28 8.33 -8.12 -10.89
C TRP A 28 9.16 -7.76 -12.12
N ASN A 29 10.36 -7.22 -11.95
CA ASN A 29 11.26 -6.80 -13.04
C ASN A 29 10.54 -5.94 -14.09
N GLU A 30 9.68 -5.03 -13.62
CA GLU A 30 8.86 -4.17 -14.47
C GLU A 30 9.42 -2.76 -14.53
N THR A 31 9.30 -2.14 -15.70
CA THR A 31 9.68 -0.75 -15.92
C THR A 31 8.44 0.07 -16.29
N PHE A 32 8.19 1.13 -15.55
CA PHE A 32 7.06 2.02 -15.77
C PHE A 32 7.54 3.42 -16.15
N GLU A 33 6.83 4.05 -17.08
CA GLU A 33 7.08 5.46 -17.41
C GLU A 33 6.67 6.34 -16.22
N THR A 34 7.52 7.30 -15.87
CA THR A 34 7.26 8.22 -14.74
C THR A 34 5.91 8.90 -14.86
N LYS A 35 5.55 9.37 -16.06
CA LYS A 35 4.26 10.02 -16.30
C LYS A 35 3.07 9.12 -15.96
N LYS A 36 3.14 7.86 -16.32
CA LYS A 36 2.06 6.89 -16.01
C LYS A 36 1.92 6.66 -14.51
N VAL A 37 3.03 6.54 -13.80
CA VAL A 37 3.00 6.34 -12.35
C VAL A 37 2.50 7.60 -11.63
N CYS A 38 2.94 8.78 -12.07
CA CYS A 38 2.41 10.04 -11.53
C CYS A 38 0.91 10.19 -11.78
N ASN A 39 0.41 9.81 -12.96
CA ASN A 39 -1.02 9.83 -13.26
C ASN A 39 -1.80 8.85 -12.39
N TYR A 40 -1.25 7.67 -12.13
CA TYR A 40 -1.82 6.70 -11.21
C TYR A 40 -2.01 7.29 -9.81
N PHE A 41 -0.95 7.81 -9.20
CA PHE A 41 -1.05 8.42 -7.87
C PHE A 41 -1.95 9.66 -7.85
N SER A 42 -1.88 10.48 -8.90
CA SER A 42 -2.75 11.66 -9.03
C SER A 42 -4.23 11.27 -9.06
N THR A 43 -4.57 10.27 -9.86
CA THR A 43 -5.95 9.76 -9.94
C THR A 43 -6.42 9.20 -8.60
N CYS A 44 -5.58 8.43 -7.92
CA CYS A 44 -5.89 7.92 -6.60
C CYS A 44 -6.12 9.04 -5.58
N CYS A 45 -5.22 10.03 -5.52
CA CYS A 45 -5.32 11.13 -4.56
C CYS A 45 -6.57 12.00 -4.74
N LYS A 46 -7.18 12.01 -5.93
CA LYS A 46 -8.44 12.73 -6.20
C LYS A 46 -9.67 11.97 -5.72
N ASN A 47 -9.53 10.70 -5.35
CA ASN A 47 -10.64 9.88 -4.87
C ASN A 47 -10.79 10.05 -3.36
N GLU A 48 -11.96 10.47 -2.90
CA GLU A 48 -12.24 10.67 -1.47
C GLU A 48 -12.09 9.40 -0.64
N MET A 49 -12.28 8.22 -1.25
CA MET A 49 -12.17 6.94 -0.57
C MET A 49 -10.73 6.39 -0.54
N PHE A 50 -9.79 7.10 -1.14
CA PHE A 50 -8.39 6.72 -1.14
C PHE A 50 -7.67 7.34 0.05
N GLY A 51 -6.74 6.59 0.65
CA GLY A 51 -5.86 7.08 1.68
C GLY A 51 -4.51 6.41 1.62
N GLY A 52 -3.58 6.96 2.37
CA GLY A 52 -2.25 6.37 2.47
C GLY A 52 -1.41 7.01 3.55
N ILE A 53 -0.38 6.29 3.96
CA ILE A 53 0.62 6.75 4.91
C ILE A 53 1.99 6.64 4.24
N VAL A 54 2.78 7.67 4.39
CA VAL A 54 4.12 7.79 3.81
C VAL A 54 5.16 7.82 4.91
N ALA A 55 6.16 6.96 4.79
CA ALA A 55 7.35 6.97 5.64
C ALA A 55 8.46 7.73 4.93
N SER A 56 9.05 8.70 5.62
CA SER A 56 10.12 9.52 5.07
C SER A 56 11.29 9.63 6.03
N ASP A 57 12.49 9.60 5.48
CA ASP A 57 13.73 9.90 6.19
C ASP A 57 14.29 11.20 5.58
N GLY A 58 14.07 12.32 6.28
CA GLY A 58 14.27 13.63 5.69
C GLY A 58 13.41 13.84 4.44
N ASP A 59 14.05 14.15 3.33
CA ASP A 59 13.36 14.36 2.05
C ASP A 59 13.15 13.06 1.24
N VAL A 60 13.66 11.95 1.74
CA VAL A 60 13.56 10.65 1.05
C VAL A 60 12.31 9.91 1.47
N VAL A 61 11.43 9.60 0.52
CA VAL A 61 10.30 8.70 0.76
C VAL A 61 10.84 7.27 0.74
N CYS A 62 10.79 6.62 1.89
CA CYS A 62 11.34 5.27 2.07
C CYS A 62 10.29 4.17 2.16
N GLY A 63 9.02 4.53 2.33
CA GLY A 63 7.92 3.57 2.34
C GLY A 63 6.57 4.23 2.14
N ILE A 64 5.62 3.48 1.59
CA ILE A 64 4.24 3.93 1.39
C ILE A 64 3.31 2.74 1.61
N ILE A 65 2.19 2.98 2.29
CA ILE A 65 1.02 2.10 2.26
C ILE A 65 -0.16 2.89 1.72
N THR A 66 -0.88 2.33 0.76
CA THR A 66 -2.11 2.93 0.21
C THR A 66 -3.29 1.99 0.37
N TYR A 67 -4.49 2.56 0.46
CA TYR A 67 -5.71 1.80 0.66
C TYR A 67 -6.92 2.53 0.10
N PHE A 68 -7.99 1.78 -0.14
CA PHE A 68 -9.31 2.30 -0.50
C PHE A 68 -10.35 1.87 0.53
N LEU A 69 -11.24 2.78 0.88
CA LEU A 69 -12.38 2.52 1.74
C LEU A 69 -13.59 2.20 0.88
N LYS A 70 -14.23 1.06 1.11
CA LYS A 70 -15.43 0.65 0.39
C LYS A 70 -16.61 0.54 1.36
N PRO A 71 -17.60 1.44 1.28
CA PRO A 71 -18.82 1.29 2.07
C PRO A 71 -19.59 0.02 1.68
N ILE A 72 -20.07 -0.69 2.69
CA ILE A 72 -20.96 -1.84 2.56
C ILE A 72 -22.10 -1.68 3.56
N ALA A 73 -23.16 -2.49 3.46
CA ALA A 73 -24.29 -2.37 4.37
C ALA A 73 -23.91 -2.55 5.85
N ALA A 74 -22.92 -3.39 6.15
CA ALA A 74 -22.46 -3.67 7.51
C ALA A 74 -21.43 -2.65 8.04
N GLY A 75 -20.96 -1.73 7.23
CA GLY A 75 -19.91 -0.77 7.61
C GLY A 75 -18.98 -0.46 6.45
N ILE A 76 -17.68 -0.59 6.67
CA ILE A 76 -16.65 -0.24 5.67
C ILE A 76 -15.65 -1.40 5.55
N LEU A 77 -15.30 -1.74 4.31
CA LEU A 77 -14.13 -2.58 4.03
C LEU A 77 -12.96 -1.67 3.68
N LEU A 78 -11.80 -1.92 4.27
CA LEU A 78 -10.56 -1.23 3.91
C LEU A 78 -9.73 -2.19 3.06
N PHE A 79 -9.50 -1.81 1.79
CA PHE A 79 -8.65 -2.58 0.88
C PHE A 79 -7.25 -1.96 0.83
N ILE A 80 -6.25 -2.68 1.31
CA ILE A 80 -4.85 -2.26 1.12
C ILE A 80 -4.50 -2.50 -0.34
N ASP A 81 -4.01 -1.46 -1.01
CA ASP A 81 -3.65 -1.48 -2.43
C ASP A 81 -2.16 -1.72 -2.63
N GLU A 82 -1.33 -0.85 -2.06
CA GLU A 82 0.12 -0.95 -2.16
C GLU A 82 0.78 -0.96 -0.77
N LEU A 83 1.84 -1.74 -0.65
CA LEU A 83 2.80 -1.63 0.45
C LEU A 83 4.20 -1.67 -0.16
N LEU A 84 4.85 -0.53 -0.21
CA LEU A 84 6.14 -0.34 -0.86
C LEU A 84 7.16 0.10 0.18
N VAL A 85 8.32 -0.56 0.23
CA VAL A 85 9.44 -0.15 1.08
C VAL A 85 10.71 -0.19 0.22
N ASN A 86 11.41 0.94 0.21
CA ASN A 86 12.70 1.06 -0.47
C ASN A 86 13.67 -0.01 0.05
N LYS A 87 14.37 -0.69 -0.84
CA LYS A 87 15.27 -1.80 -0.50
C LYS A 87 16.30 -1.45 0.56
N ASP A 88 16.81 -0.21 0.56
CA ASP A 88 17.83 0.24 1.52
C ASP A 88 17.26 0.47 2.92
N TYR A 89 15.95 0.47 3.05
CA TYR A 89 15.22 0.68 4.31
C TYR A 89 14.46 -0.57 4.79
N ARG A 90 14.62 -1.70 4.12
CA ARG A 90 13.97 -2.97 4.52
C ARG A 90 14.58 -3.56 5.78
N LYS A 91 13.81 -4.44 6.45
CA LYS A 91 14.19 -5.09 7.71
C LYS A 91 14.47 -4.11 8.86
N LYS A 92 13.91 -2.92 8.78
CA LYS A 92 13.97 -1.88 9.80
C LYS A 92 12.60 -1.60 10.44
N GLY A 93 11.60 -2.43 10.16
CA GLY A 93 10.26 -2.32 10.73
C GLY A 93 9.33 -1.31 10.07
N ILE A 94 9.73 -0.68 8.96
CA ILE A 94 8.93 0.36 8.29
C ILE A 94 7.60 -0.20 7.78
N GLY A 95 7.62 -1.33 7.06
CA GLY A 95 6.40 -1.96 6.55
C GLY A 95 5.45 -2.33 7.68
N ASN A 96 5.96 -2.93 8.74
CA ASN A 96 5.19 -3.27 9.94
C ASN A 96 4.55 -2.02 10.57
N ARG A 97 5.31 -0.94 10.67
CA ARG A 97 4.81 0.32 11.25
C ARG A 97 3.74 0.96 10.38
N LEU A 98 3.92 0.94 9.05
CA LEU A 98 2.91 1.45 8.10
C LEU A 98 1.57 0.71 8.27
N ILE A 99 1.60 -0.62 8.34
CA ILE A 99 0.38 -1.41 8.56
C ILE A 99 -0.25 -1.05 9.90
N SER A 100 0.55 -0.98 10.97
CA SER A 100 0.06 -0.65 12.32
C SER A 100 -0.61 0.72 12.37
N ILE A 101 -0.05 1.74 11.68
CA ILE A 101 -0.65 3.07 11.63
C ILE A 101 -2.04 3.02 10.98
N VAL A 102 -2.20 2.27 9.88
CA VAL A 102 -3.51 2.10 9.24
C VAL A 102 -4.49 1.42 10.18
N GLU A 103 -4.09 0.35 10.85
CA GLU A 103 -4.92 -0.37 11.83
C GLU A 103 -5.34 0.55 12.98
N GLU A 104 -4.40 1.30 13.55
CA GLU A 104 -4.64 2.23 14.65
C GLU A 104 -5.60 3.38 14.24
N LYS A 105 -5.40 3.93 13.04
CA LYS A 105 -6.20 5.05 12.52
C LYS A 105 -7.69 4.71 12.43
N TYR A 106 -8.03 3.46 12.19
CA TYR A 106 -9.41 3.04 11.95
C TYR A 106 -9.98 2.15 13.06
N THR A 107 -9.32 2.08 14.22
CA THR A 107 -9.77 1.26 15.36
C THR A 107 -11.18 1.61 15.83
N ASP A 108 -11.52 2.91 15.85
CA ASP A 108 -12.83 3.41 16.32
C ASP A 108 -13.81 3.69 15.16
N ALA A 109 -13.44 3.34 13.93
CA ALA A 109 -14.32 3.50 12.77
C ALA A 109 -15.13 2.22 12.52
N ASP A 110 -16.14 2.32 11.66
CA ASP A 110 -16.99 1.17 11.26
C ASP A 110 -16.27 0.23 10.29
N ILE A 111 -14.99 0.00 10.49
CA ILE A 111 -14.22 -0.94 9.66
C ILE A 111 -14.57 -2.37 10.05
N VAL A 112 -15.17 -3.09 9.12
CA VAL A 112 -15.56 -4.50 9.29
C VAL A 112 -14.37 -5.42 9.08
N SER A 113 -13.57 -5.14 8.05
CA SER A 113 -12.39 -5.94 7.70
C SER A 113 -11.36 -5.11 6.95
N ILE A 114 -10.10 -5.48 7.11
CA ILE A 114 -9.01 -5.03 6.28
C ILE A 114 -8.65 -6.17 5.33
N ILE A 115 -8.65 -5.93 4.04
CA ILE A 115 -8.46 -6.92 3.00
C ILE A 115 -7.24 -6.55 2.18
N ILE A 116 -6.44 -7.57 1.80
CA ILE A 116 -5.34 -7.41 0.87
C ILE A 116 -5.29 -8.57 -0.11
N LEU A 117 -4.99 -8.26 -1.38
CA LEU A 117 -4.59 -9.24 -2.37
C LEU A 117 -3.07 -9.18 -2.51
N THR A 118 -2.41 -10.28 -2.24
CA THR A 118 -0.94 -10.34 -2.25
C THR A 118 -0.47 -11.69 -2.78
N ASP A 119 0.71 -11.70 -3.37
CA ASP A 119 1.33 -12.94 -3.84
C ASP A 119 1.91 -13.73 -2.67
N LYS A 120 1.70 -15.05 -2.66
CA LYS A 120 2.05 -15.93 -1.55
C LYS A 120 3.53 -15.90 -1.15
N ASP A 121 4.44 -15.83 -2.07
CA ASP A 121 5.87 -16.02 -1.78
C ASP A 121 6.64 -14.70 -1.66
N THR A 122 5.95 -13.62 -1.28
CA THR A 122 6.54 -12.29 -1.11
C THR A 122 6.83 -11.98 0.34
N ASP A 123 7.73 -11.01 0.58
CA ASP A 123 8.00 -10.49 1.91
C ASP A 123 6.76 -9.82 2.51
N ALA A 124 5.94 -9.17 1.67
CA ALA A 124 4.67 -8.58 2.09
C ALA A 124 3.71 -9.64 2.65
N TYR A 125 3.56 -10.77 1.97
CA TYR A 125 2.73 -11.88 2.46
C TYR A 125 3.18 -12.35 3.85
N LYS A 126 4.48 -12.56 4.04
CA LYS A 126 5.04 -12.96 5.34
C LYS A 126 4.75 -11.93 6.41
N LEU A 127 4.86 -10.65 6.09
CA LEU A 127 4.61 -9.55 7.01
C LEU A 127 3.13 -9.54 7.45
N TYR A 128 2.19 -9.68 6.51
CA TYR A 128 0.76 -9.74 6.82
C TYR A 128 0.42 -10.97 7.66
N LYS A 129 0.97 -12.14 7.34
CA LYS A 129 0.77 -13.36 8.14
C LYS A 129 1.27 -13.17 9.57
N ALA A 130 2.42 -12.54 9.76
CA ALA A 130 2.97 -12.26 11.08
C ALA A 130 2.09 -11.29 11.90
N LYS A 131 1.26 -10.49 11.24
CA LYS A 131 0.29 -9.56 11.86
C LYS A 131 -1.11 -10.16 11.98
N ASN A 132 -1.24 -11.48 11.86
CA ASN A 132 -2.49 -12.24 12.00
C ASN A 132 -3.53 -12.00 10.89
N TYR A 133 -3.07 -11.61 9.69
CA TYR A 133 -3.93 -11.62 8.52
C TYR A 133 -4.08 -13.05 8.03
N ASP A 134 -5.31 -13.53 7.96
CA ASP A 134 -5.61 -14.90 7.58
C ASP A 134 -6.16 -14.97 6.16
N GLY A 135 -5.76 -16.01 5.42
CA GLY A 135 -6.35 -16.33 4.13
C GLY A 135 -7.62 -17.13 4.30
N ASP A 136 -8.58 -16.91 3.41
CA ASP A 136 -9.78 -17.73 3.31
C ASP A 136 -9.73 -18.45 1.95
N GLU A 137 -9.56 -19.75 2.00
CA GLU A 137 -9.44 -20.58 0.78
C GLU A 137 -10.74 -20.65 -0.04
N SER A 138 -11.87 -20.23 0.55
CA SER A 138 -13.15 -20.14 -0.16
C SER A 138 -13.23 -18.94 -1.09
N PHE A 139 -12.35 -17.93 -0.91
CA PHE A 139 -12.29 -16.76 -1.76
C PHE A 139 -11.19 -16.92 -2.82
N VAL A 140 -11.52 -16.57 -4.06
CA VAL A 140 -10.55 -16.53 -5.15
C VAL A 140 -10.64 -15.21 -5.88
N ALA A 141 -9.51 -14.69 -6.33
CA ALA A 141 -9.48 -13.57 -7.25
C ALA A 141 -9.73 -14.08 -8.67
N LEU A 142 -10.82 -13.65 -9.29
CA LEU A 142 -11.10 -13.95 -10.69
C LEU A 142 -10.89 -12.69 -11.51
N TYR A 143 -10.17 -12.81 -12.62
CA TYR A 143 -9.89 -11.68 -13.50
C TYR A 143 -9.97 -12.07 -14.97
N LYS A 144 -10.20 -11.08 -15.80
CA LYS A 144 -10.15 -11.20 -17.25
C LYS A 144 -9.37 -10.01 -17.80
N ASN A 145 -8.32 -10.26 -18.55
CA ASN A 145 -7.57 -9.20 -19.22
C ASN A 145 -8.43 -8.62 -20.36
N ILE A 146 -8.53 -7.30 -20.38
CA ILE A 146 -9.30 -6.58 -21.43
C ILE A 146 -8.35 -6.06 -22.51
N GLN A 147 -7.09 -5.88 -22.14
CA GLN A 147 -6.04 -5.45 -23.07
C GLN A 147 -4.90 -6.43 -23.09
#